data_85fa172bed156e8d20ea46f3b420e830
#
_entry.id   85fa172bed156e8d20ea46f3b420e830
#
_cell.length_a   1.000
_cell.length_b   1.000
_cell.length_c   1.000
_cell.angle_alpha   90.00
_cell.angle_beta   90.00
_cell.angle_gamma   90.00
#
_symmetry.space_group_name_H-M   'P 1'
#
loop_
_entity.id
_entity.type
_entity.pdbx_description
1 polymer ?
#
loop_
_entity_poly.entity_id
_entity_poly.type
_entity_poly.pdbx_seq_one_letter_code
_entity_poly.pdbx_strand_id
1 'polypeptide(L)'
;YSGEEGWKQLCERDDIDLVYIVTPWQLHVPMAVYAMEHGKHVAVEVPAATSLEECWQLVNTAEKTQRHCMMLENCVYDFFELTTLNMARQGLFGDILHVEGAYIHDLDAFWDYYQDSWRLKFNRAHRGDVYATHGLGPACQLLDIHRGDKMNCLVAMDTRSVNGLKLAREKLGAEEFANADHTTTLIKTEKGRTILLEHNVYTPRPYSRMYQLTG
;
A
#
# COMPACT_ATOMS: atom_id res chain seq x y z
N TYR A 1 22.35 17.52 -0.62
CA TYR A 1 22.68 16.28 -1.34
C TYR A 1 21.92 16.25 -2.65
N SER A 2 22.58 16.01 -3.74
CA SER A 2 21.99 16.01 -5.09
C SER A 2 22.52 14.81 -5.90
N GLY A 3 21.78 14.42 -6.94
CA GLY A 3 22.12 13.27 -7.78
C GLY A 3 21.51 11.96 -7.28
N GLU A 4 21.59 10.92 -8.11
CA GLU A 4 20.94 9.63 -7.87
C GLU A 4 21.40 8.90 -6.59
N GLU A 5 22.64 9.15 -6.16
CA GLU A 5 23.26 8.54 -4.98
C GLU A 5 23.33 9.48 -3.76
N GLY A 6 22.82 10.71 -3.88
CA GLY A 6 22.89 11.70 -2.78
C GLY A 6 22.22 11.25 -1.49
N TRP A 7 21.18 10.43 -1.57
CA TRP A 7 20.49 9.86 -0.43
C TRP A 7 21.37 8.91 0.41
N LYS A 8 22.35 8.23 -0.18
CA LYS A 8 23.29 7.36 0.54
C LYS A 8 24.15 8.18 1.50
N GLN A 9 24.69 9.31 1.01
CA GLN A 9 25.47 10.22 1.86
C GLN A 9 24.66 10.75 3.05
N LEU A 10 23.34 10.91 2.88
CA LEU A 10 22.45 11.29 3.96
C LEU A 10 22.31 10.15 4.99
N CYS A 11 22.18 8.91 4.55
CA CYS A 11 22.11 7.75 5.43
C CYS A 11 23.41 7.49 6.21
N GLU A 12 24.57 7.89 5.67
CA GLU A 12 25.89 7.72 6.29
C GLU A 12 26.21 8.75 7.39
N ARG A 13 25.39 9.79 7.58
CA ARG A 13 25.60 10.82 8.58
C ARG A 13 25.33 10.32 9.99
N ASP A 14 26.18 10.67 10.96
CA ASP A 14 26.04 10.30 12.36
C ASP A 14 24.97 11.11 13.12
N ASP A 15 24.61 12.29 12.59
CA ASP A 15 23.63 13.20 13.20
C ASP A 15 22.17 12.97 12.73
N ILE A 16 21.92 11.86 12.03
CA ILE A 16 20.58 11.46 11.58
C ILE A 16 20.21 10.12 12.24
N ASP A 17 19.06 10.08 12.90
CA ASP A 17 18.52 8.88 13.54
C ASP A 17 17.42 8.21 12.73
N LEU A 18 16.68 8.98 11.93
CA LEU A 18 15.52 8.53 11.16
C LEU A 18 15.60 9.02 9.72
N VAL A 19 15.33 8.13 8.78
CA VAL A 19 15.17 8.46 7.35
C VAL A 19 13.71 8.27 6.97
N TYR A 20 13.10 9.33 6.41
CA TYR A 20 11.75 9.29 5.86
C TYR A 20 11.81 9.17 4.34
N ILE A 21 11.23 8.11 3.78
CA ILE A 21 11.32 7.75 2.36
C ILE A 21 10.00 8.06 1.67
N VAL A 22 10.06 9.00 0.69
CA VAL A 22 8.93 9.48 -0.12
C VAL A 22 9.38 9.51 -1.59
N THR A 23 9.68 8.36 -2.13
CA THR A 23 10.23 8.21 -3.48
C THR A 23 9.31 7.36 -4.36
N PRO A 24 9.59 7.15 -5.66
CA PRO A 24 8.92 6.10 -6.41
C PRO A 24 9.05 4.73 -5.74
N TRP A 25 8.02 3.91 -5.83
CA TRP A 25 7.87 2.66 -5.06
C TRP A 25 9.06 1.70 -5.16
N GLN A 26 9.64 1.58 -6.35
CA GLN A 26 10.79 0.71 -6.58
C GLN A 26 12.06 1.12 -5.82
N LEU A 27 12.10 2.32 -5.26
CA LEU A 27 13.21 2.82 -4.45
C LEU A 27 12.97 2.65 -2.94
N HIS A 28 11.75 2.32 -2.52
CA HIS A 28 11.40 2.22 -1.10
C HIS A 28 12.30 1.21 -0.36
N VAL A 29 12.32 -0.02 -0.84
CA VAL A 29 13.07 -1.09 -0.17
C VAL A 29 14.58 -0.92 -0.27
N PRO A 30 15.19 -0.63 -1.44
CA PRO A 30 16.64 -0.38 -1.51
C PRO A 30 17.09 0.74 -0.57
N MET A 31 16.34 1.84 -0.48
CA MET A 31 16.67 2.94 0.43
C MET A 31 16.46 2.57 1.90
N ALA A 32 15.38 1.86 2.23
CA ALA A 32 15.10 1.43 3.60
C ALA A 32 16.15 0.45 4.13
N VAL A 33 16.53 -0.53 3.33
CA VAL A 33 17.57 -1.50 3.68
C VAL A 33 18.91 -0.78 3.92
N TYR A 34 19.31 0.06 2.99
CA TYR A 34 20.56 0.82 3.11
C TYR A 34 20.57 1.69 4.37
N ALA A 35 19.50 2.43 4.63
CA ALA A 35 19.38 3.27 5.82
C ALA A 35 19.49 2.45 7.12
N MET A 36 18.79 1.31 7.21
CA MET A 36 18.88 0.43 8.39
C MET A 36 20.27 -0.17 8.58
N GLU A 37 20.95 -0.56 7.51
CA GLU A 37 22.32 -1.07 7.56
C GLU A 37 23.34 0.00 8.01
N HIS A 38 23.01 1.29 7.81
CA HIS A 38 23.78 2.43 8.32
C HIS A 38 23.24 2.95 9.67
N GLY A 39 22.50 2.12 10.39
CA GLY A 39 22.07 2.41 11.76
C GLY A 39 20.89 3.36 11.91
N LYS A 40 20.14 3.67 10.83
CA LYS A 40 18.99 4.57 10.88
C LYS A 40 17.70 3.81 11.10
N HIS A 41 16.76 4.42 11.79
CA HIS A 41 15.34 4.02 11.72
C HIS A 41 14.76 4.47 10.40
N VAL A 42 13.68 3.81 9.96
CA VAL A 42 13.04 4.09 8.67
C VAL A 42 11.54 4.29 8.85
N ALA A 43 11.04 5.34 8.23
CA ALA A 43 9.64 5.56 7.95
C ALA A 43 9.46 5.65 6.43
N VAL A 44 8.60 4.82 5.86
CA VAL A 44 8.45 4.71 4.40
C VAL A 44 7.00 4.87 3.98
N GLU A 45 6.77 5.65 2.92
CA GLU A 45 5.45 5.81 2.30
C GLU A 45 4.90 4.51 1.74
N VAL A 46 3.61 4.50 1.53
CA VAL A 46 2.86 3.36 0.96
C VAL A 46 3.06 3.22 -0.55
N PRO A 47 3.13 1.97 -1.03
CA PRO A 47 3.36 0.72 -0.31
C PRO A 47 4.82 0.58 0.11
N ALA A 48 5.08 -0.05 1.24
CA ALA A 48 6.46 -0.23 1.72
C ALA A 48 7.30 -1.10 0.78
N ALA A 49 6.68 -2.07 0.13
CA ALA A 49 7.32 -3.03 -0.77
C ALA A 49 6.37 -3.39 -1.93
N THR A 50 6.92 -3.87 -3.03
CA THR A 50 6.18 -4.22 -4.25
C THR A 50 6.31 -5.70 -4.64
N SER A 51 7.09 -6.48 -3.91
CA SER A 51 7.22 -7.93 -4.06
C SER A 51 7.32 -8.64 -2.71
N LEU A 52 7.11 -9.96 -2.71
CA LEU A 52 7.25 -10.78 -1.51
C LEU A 52 8.71 -10.80 -1.01
N GLU A 53 9.66 -10.84 -1.93
CA GLU A 53 11.09 -10.79 -1.64
C GLU A 53 11.46 -9.48 -0.94
N GLU A 54 10.94 -8.37 -1.39
CA GLU A 54 11.12 -7.04 -0.79
C GLU A 54 10.51 -6.98 0.61
N CYS A 55 9.34 -7.56 0.84
CA CYS A 55 8.75 -7.67 2.18
C CYS A 55 9.69 -8.38 3.15
N TRP A 56 10.26 -9.52 2.73
CA TRP A 56 11.23 -10.25 3.54
C TRP A 56 12.55 -9.50 3.75
N GLN A 57 13.01 -8.75 2.76
CA GLN A 57 14.21 -7.91 2.92
C GLN A 57 14.00 -6.87 4.02
N LEU A 58 12.85 -6.18 4.05
CA LEU A 58 12.56 -5.20 5.09
C LEU A 58 12.54 -5.84 6.48
N VAL A 59 11.81 -6.94 6.65
CA VAL A 59 11.70 -7.63 7.95
C VAL A 59 13.07 -8.14 8.42
N ASN A 60 13.76 -8.90 7.56
CA ASN A 60 15.05 -9.50 7.91
C ASN A 60 16.10 -8.43 8.23
N THR A 61 16.11 -7.31 7.48
CA THR A 61 17.04 -6.21 7.74
C THR A 61 16.72 -5.50 9.05
N ALA A 62 15.44 -5.23 9.33
CA ALA A 62 15.01 -4.62 10.58
C ALA A 62 15.42 -5.49 11.80
N GLU A 63 15.19 -6.79 11.70
CA GLU A 63 15.61 -7.76 12.75
C GLU A 63 17.14 -7.83 12.91
N LYS A 64 17.87 -7.93 11.80
CA LYS A 64 19.33 -8.00 11.81
C LYS A 64 19.98 -6.74 12.39
N THR A 65 19.49 -5.58 12.01
CA THR A 65 20.07 -4.28 12.40
C THR A 65 19.51 -3.73 13.71
N GLN A 66 18.44 -4.31 14.23
CA GLN A 66 17.66 -3.82 15.38
C GLN A 66 17.19 -2.36 15.17
N ARG A 67 16.79 -2.03 13.93
CA ARG A 67 16.23 -0.73 13.58
C ARG A 67 14.74 -0.85 13.26
N HIS A 68 13.98 0.14 13.65
CA HIS A 68 12.57 0.21 13.30
C HIS A 68 12.43 0.50 11.80
N CYS A 69 11.51 -0.22 11.16
CA CYS A 69 11.03 0.08 9.82
C CYS A 69 9.50 0.13 9.86
N MET A 70 8.92 1.27 9.58
CA MET A 70 7.47 1.49 9.64
C MET A 70 6.94 1.99 8.31
N MET A 71 5.95 1.27 7.76
CA MET A 71 5.15 1.80 6.66
C MET A 71 4.16 2.84 7.21
N LEU A 72 4.08 3.98 6.57
CA LEU A 72 3.23 5.09 6.98
C LEU A 72 1.88 5.05 6.26
N GLU A 73 1.07 4.04 6.58
CA GLU A 73 -0.31 3.97 6.08
C GLU A 73 -1.16 5.04 6.75
N ASN A 74 -1.35 6.15 6.06
CA ASN A 74 -2.01 7.34 6.61
C ASN A 74 -3.50 7.12 6.90
N CYS A 75 -4.19 6.27 6.12
CA CYS A 75 -5.64 6.07 6.28
C CYS A 75 -6.03 5.44 7.62
N VAL A 76 -5.13 4.70 8.28
CA VAL A 76 -5.40 4.16 9.63
C VAL A 76 -5.51 5.25 10.70
N TYR A 77 -5.04 6.45 10.42
CA TYR A 77 -5.04 7.60 11.34
C TYR A 77 -6.11 8.65 11.00
N ASP A 78 -6.92 8.41 9.99
CA ASP A 78 -8.03 9.30 9.65
C ASP A 78 -9.12 9.24 10.74
N PHE A 79 -9.90 10.31 10.85
CA PHE A 79 -10.90 10.47 11.91
C PHE A 79 -11.92 9.33 11.96
N PHE A 80 -12.40 8.88 10.79
CA PHE A 80 -13.38 7.79 10.68
C PHE A 80 -12.81 6.47 11.14
N GLU A 81 -11.62 6.14 10.70
CA GLU A 81 -10.94 4.87 10.98
C GLU A 81 -10.58 4.78 12.47
N LEU A 82 -10.03 5.85 13.05
CA LEU A 82 -9.72 5.90 14.48
C LEU A 82 -10.99 5.87 15.36
N THR A 83 -12.05 6.57 14.94
CA THR A 83 -13.32 6.54 15.66
C THR A 83 -13.93 5.14 15.63
N THR A 84 -14.00 4.52 14.46
CA THR A 84 -14.52 3.16 14.27
C THR A 84 -13.70 2.14 15.06
N LEU A 85 -12.37 2.25 15.03
CA LEU A 85 -11.49 1.39 15.83
C LEU A 85 -11.76 1.53 17.34
N ASN A 86 -11.96 2.76 17.83
CA ASN A 86 -12.29 2.99 19.22
C ASN A 86 -13.65 2.40 19.60
N MET A 87 -14.66 2.56 18.73
CA MET A 87 -15.99 1.95 18.92
C MET A 87 -15.91 0.42 18.94
N ALA A 88 -15.13 -0.19 18.05
CA ALA A 88 -14.88 -1.62 18.02
C ALA A 88 -14.24 -2.13 19.32
N ARG A 89 -13.22 -1.43 19.81
CA ARG A 89 -12.55 -1.75 21.08
C ARG A 89 -13.45 -1.64 22.29
N GLN A 90 -14.51 -0.84 22.22
CA GLN A 90 -15.56 -0.74 23.25
C GLN A 90 -16.67 -1.80 23.09
N GLY A 91 -16.58 -2.66 22.08
CA GLY A 91 -17.54 -3.72 21.82
C GLY A 91 -18.87 -3.26 21.20
N LEU A 92 -18.94 -2.03 20.67
CA LEU A 92 -20.19 -1.47 20.14
C LEU A 92 -20.70 -2.18 18.88
N PHE A 93 -19.85 -2.92 18.19
CA PHE A 93 -20.19 -3.68 16.97
C PHE A 93 -20.34 -5.19 17.23
N GLY A 94 -20.19 -5.65 18.46
CA GLY A 94 -20.15 -7.09 18.75
C GLY A 94 -18.94 -7.78 18.14
N ASP A 95 -19.16 -9.00 17.64
CA ASP A 95 -18.13 -9.77 16.94
C ASP A 95 -18.05 -9.34 15.48
N ILE A 96 -17.01 -8.60 15.11
CA ILE A 96 -16.82 -8.17 13.73
C ILE A 96 -16.54 -9.38 12.84
N LEU A 97 -17.38 -9.57 11.82
CA LEU A 97 -17.37 -10.71 10.91
C LEU A 97 -16.79 -10.38 9.54
N HIS A 98 -17.00 -9.14 9.08
CA HIS A 98 -16.66 -8.71 7.74
C HIS A 98 -16.25 -7.23 7.73
N VAL A 99 -15.23 -6.91 6.93
CA VAL A 99 -14.78 -5.52 6.71
C VAL A 99 -14.63 -5.30 5.21
N GLU A 100 -15.07 -4.14 4.73
CA GLU A 100 -14.89 -3.70 3.35
C GLU A 100 -13.97 -2.48 3.33
N GLY A 101 -13.04 -2.46 2.39
CA GLY A 101 -12.14 -1.34 2.17
C GLY A 101 -11.89 -1.11 0.68
N ALA A 102 -11.57 0.12 0.30
CA ALA A 102 -11.32 0.42 -1.10
C ALA A 102 -10.30 1.54 -1.31
N TYR A 103 -9.68 1.53 -2.47
CA TYR A 103 -9.05 2.68 -3.08
C TYR A 103 -9.64 2.91 -4.47
N ILE A 104 -10.63 3.77 -4.52
CA ILE A 104 -11.33 4.18 -5.75
C ILE A 104 -10.99 5.65 -5.97
N HIS A 105 -10.13 5.92 -6.93
CA HIS A 105 -9.63 7.26 -7.18
C HIS A 105 -9.38 7.44 -8.67
N ASP A 106 -10.24 8.15 -9.35
CA ASP A 106 -9.96 8.56 -10.73
C ASP A 106 -8.70 9.42 -10.75
N LEU A 107 -7.62 8.87 -11.29
CA LEU A 107 -6.32 9.53 -11.38
C LEU A 107 -6.10 10.24 -12.73
N ASP A 108 -7.11 10.41 -13.56
CA ASP A 108 -6.95 10.99 -14.90
C ASP A 108 -6.27 12.37 -14.84
N ALA A 109 -6.68 13.23 -13.91
CA ALA A 109 -6.08 14.55 -13.70
C ALA A 109 -4.68 14.52 -13.06
N PHE A 110 -4.22 13.37 -12.56
CA PHE A 110 -3.00 13.26 -11.75
C PHE A 110 -1.84 12.54 -12.42
N TRP A 111 -2.06 11.84 -13.54
CA TRP A 111 -1.01 11.05 -14.18
C TRP A 111 0.21 11.85 -14.60
N ASP A 112 0.04 13.13 -14.93
CA ASP A 112 1.12 14.02 -15.34
C ASP A 112 1.95 14.56 -14.16
N TYR A 113 1.48 14.40 -12.91
CA TYR A 113 2.24 14.76 -11.70
C TYR A 113 3.38 13.78 -11.39
N TYR A 114 3.28 12.54 -11.86
CA TYR A 114 4.29 11.54 -11.59
C TYR A 114 5.47 11.72 -12.52
N GLN A 115 6.59 12.16 -11.98
CA GLN A 115 7.82 12.35 -12.74
C GLN A 115 8.11 11.12 -13.60
N ASP A 116 8.40 11.34 -14.89
CA ASP A 116 8.69 10.26 -15.82
C ASP A 116 7.57 9.19 -15.95
N SER A 117 6.35 9.52 -15.56
CA SER A 117 5.21 8.59 -15.54
C SER A 117 5.53 7.26 -14.81
N TRP A 118 6.37 7.29 -13.77
CA TRP A 118 6.86 6.07 -13.10
C TRP A 118 5.72 5.18 -12.60
N ARG A 119 4.65 5.76 -12.06
CA ARG A 119 3.50 5.02 -11.54
C ARG A 119 2.73 4.32 -12.66
N LEU A 120 2.52 4.98 -13.78
CA LEU A 120 1.86 4.38 -14.94
C LEU A 120 2.71 3.26 -15.56
N LYS A 121 4.05 3.45 -15.64
CA LYS A 121 4.99 2.41 -16.06
C LYS A 121 4.96 1.21 -15.12
N PHE A 122 4.87 1.45 -13.80
CA PHE A 122 4.71 0.37 -12.81
C PHE A 122 3.41 -0.40 -13.05
N ASN A 123 2.28 0.28 -13.16
CA ASN A 123 0.97 -0.33 -13.38
C ASN A 123 0.90 -1.07 -14.73
N ARG A 124 1.61 -0.60 -15.74
CA ARG A 124 1.72 -1.31 -17.02
C ARG A 124 2.28 -2.72 -16.86
N ALA A 125 3.21 -2.92 -15.94
CA ALA A 125 3.90 -4.19 -15.73
C ALA A 125 3.25 -5.10 -14.67
N HIS A 126 2.33 -4.56 -13.85
CA HIS A 126 1.80 -5.26 -12.68
C HIS A 126 0.28 -5.42 -12.74
N ARG A 127 -0.18 -6.63 -12.48
CA ARG A 127 -1.61 -6.99 -12.44
C ARG A 127 -2.12 -7.03 -10.99
N GLY A 128 -3.43 -6.91 -10.81
CA GLY A 128 -4.11 -6.99 -9.52
C GLY A 128 -4.20 -5.66 -8.78
N ASP A 129 -4.45 -5.71 -7.50
CA ASP A 129 -4.50 -4.53 -6.64
C ASP A 129 -3.08 -4.07 -6.29
N VAL A 130 -2.60 -3.06 -6.97
CA VAL A 130 -1.25 -2.50 -6.78
C VAL A 130 -1.18 -1.47 -5.65
N TYR A 131 -2.30 -1.18 -5.00
CA TYR A 131 -2.36 -0.14 -3.95
C TYR A 131 -3.39 -0.46 -2.85
N ALA A 132 -3.41 -1.70 -2.36
CA ALA A 132 -4.36 -2.22 -1.39
C ALA A 132 -4.30 -1.56 -0.01
N THR A 133 -3.20 -0.92 0.34
CA THR A 133 -2.87 -0.49 1.72
C THR A 133 -3.92 0.39 2.37
N HIS A 134 -4.53 1.30 1.64
CA HIS A 134 -5.53 2.24 2.18
C HIS A 134 -6.83 1.56 2.62
N GLY A 135 -7.25 0.50 1.95
CA GLY A 135 -8.39 -0.31 2.41
C GLY A 135 -7.98 -1.38 3.41
N LEU A 136 -6.83 -2.01 3.18
CA LEU A 136 -6.35 -3.13 3.99
C LEU A 136 -5.86 -2.71 5.38
N GLY A 137 -5.17 -1.58 5.48
CA GLY A 137 -4.61 -1.08 6.74
C GLY A 137 -5.66 -0.92 7.84
N PRO A 138 -6.72 -0.14 7.62
CA PRO A 138 -7.82 -0.01 8.58
C PRO A 138 -8.50 -1.34 8.91
N ALA A 139 -8.74 -2.20 7.92
CA ALA A 139 -9.30 -3.54 8.13
C ALA A 139 -8.41 -4.40 9.04
N CYS A 140 -7.09 -4.36 8.85
CA CYS A 140 -6.13 -5.06 9.70
C CYS A 140 -6.15 -4.56 11.15
N GLN A 141 -6.34 -3.25 11.36
CA GLN A 141 -6.47 -2.68 12.70
C GLN A 141 -7.74 -3.16 13.41
N LEU A 142 -8.87 -3.18 12.70
CA LEU A 142 -10.15 -3.65 13.26
C LEU A 142 -10.14 -5.14 13.63
N LEU A 143 -9.50 -5.95 12.81
CA LEU A 143 -9.49 -7.41 12.95
C LEU A 143 -8.30 -7.94 13.75
N ASP A 144 -7.47 -7.05 14.31
CA ASP A 144 -6.25 -7.40 15.07
C ASP A 144 -5.33 -8.35 14.28
N ILE A 145 -5.15 -8.12 12.99
CA ILE A 145 -4.27 -8.93 12.15
C ILE A 145 -2.83 -8.85 12.70
N HIS A 146 -2.22 -10.02 12.88
CA HIS A 146 -0.95 -10.26 13.58
C HIS A 146 -0.90 -9.87 15.06
N ARG A 147 -2.06 -9.55 15.66
CA ARG A 147 -2.23 -9.27 17.10
C ARG A 147 -3.37 -10.06 17.75
N GLY A 148 -3.78 -11.13 17.11
CA GLY A 148 -4.88 -11.98 17.57
C GLY A 148 -5.55 -12.76 16.46
N ASP A 149 -5.43 -12.32 15.21
CA ASP A 149 -5.87 -13.01 14.00
C ASP A 149 -4.80 -12.93 12.92
N LYS A 150 -4.93 -13.68 11.83
CA LYS A 150 -4.07 -13.56 10.64
C LYS A 150 -4.81 -13.93 9.37
N MET A 151 -4.37 -13.41 8.25
CA MET A 151 -4.88 -13.78 6.94
C MET A 151 -4.52 -15.23 6.63
N ASN A 152 -5.47 -16.00 6.12
CA ASN A 152 -5.30 -17.41 5.79
C ASN A 152 -5.18 -17.60 4.28
N CYS A 153 -6.16 -17.10 3.54
CA CYS A 153 -6.18 -17.20 2.09
C CYS A 153 -6.85 -15.98 1.45
N LEU A 154 -6.53 -15.74 0.20
CA LEU A 154 -7.18 -14.72 -0.60
C LEU A 154 -7.51 -15.25 -2.00
N VAL A 155 -8.51 -14.63 -2.61
CA VAL A 155 -8.81 -14.73 -4.03
C VAL A 155 -9.00 -13.32 -4.58
N ALA A 156 -8.41 -13.05 -5.74
CA ALA A 156 -8.57 -11.78 -6.43
C ALA A 156 -9.05 -12.01 -7.86
N MET A 157 -9.94 -11.15 -8.30
CA MET A 157 -10.46 -11.11 -9.66
C MET A 157 -10.37 -9.69 -10.19
N ASP A 158 -9.96 -9.57 -11.43
CA ASP A 158 -9.84 -8.27 -12.10
C ASP A 158 -10.61 -8.26 -13.42
N THR A 159 -11.02 -7.08 -13.82
CA THR A 159 -11.59 -6.83 -15.14
C THR A 159 -10.48 -6.79 -16.21
N ARG A 160 -10.86 -6.72 -17.47
CA ARG A 160 -9.91 -6.33 -18.50
C ARG A 160 -9.50 -4.86 -18.33
N SER A 161 -8.33 -4.50 -18.82
CA SER A 161 -7.87 -3.12 -18.92
C SER A 161 -8.43 -2.47 -20.19
N VAL A 162 -9.26 -1.47 -20.06
CA VAL A 162 -9.83 -0.67 -21.16
C VAL A 162 -9.30 0.75 -21.07
N ASN A 163 -9.59 1.44 -19.96
CA ASN A 163 -9.15 2.82 -19.75
C ASN A 163 -7.66 2.88 -19.44
N GLY A 164 -7.14 1.94 -18.65
CA GLY A 164 -5.70 1.83 -18.39
C GLY A 164 -4.90 1.64 -19.68
N LEU A 165 -5.35 0.77 -20.58
CA LEU A 165 -4.70 0.57 -21.88
C LEU A 165 -4.80 1.82 -22.77
N LYS A 166 -5.96 2.50 -22.79
CA LYS A 166 -6.11 3.76 -23.53
C LYS A 166 -5.10 4.80 -23.05
N LEU A 167 -5.02 5.00 -21.75
CA LEU A 167 -4.07 5.91 -21.11
C LEU A 167 -2.60 5.55 -21.41
N ALA A 168 -2.27 4.26 -21.38
CA ALA A 168 -0.93 3.79 -21.69
C ALA A 168 -0.54 4.04 -23.16
N ARG A 169 -1.47 3.90 -24.09
CA ARG A 169 -1.26 4.26 -25.49
C ARG A 169 -0.98 5.75 -25.66
N GLU A 170 -1.79 6.58 -25.02
CA GLU A 170 -1.69 8.03 -25.11
C GLU A 170 -0.39 8.56 -24.49
N LYS A 171 -0.04 8.07 -23.29
CA LYS A 171 1.10 8.63 -22.52
C LYS A 171 2.43 7.89 -22.69
N LEU A 172 2.39 6.60 -23.00
CA LEU A 172 3.60 5.76 -23.08
C LEU A 172 3.82 5.14 -24.47
N GLY A 173 2.89 5.31 -25.42
CA GLY A 173 2.94 4.59 -26.71
C GLY A 173 2.89 3.06 -26.55
N ALA A 174 2.28 2.55 -25.47
CA ALA A 174 2.28 1.13 -25.12
C ALA A 174 1.04 0.43 -25.67
N GLU A 175 1.21 -0.78 -26.22
CA GLU A 175 0.11 -1.60 -26.76
C GLU A 175 -0.43 -2.63 -25.73
N GLU A 176 0.24 -2.75 -24.57
CA GLU A 176 -0.14 -3.68 -23.52
C GLU A 176 -0.15 -2.97 -22.15
N PHE A 177 -1.10 -3.36 -21.31
CA PHE A 177 -1.25 -2.83 -19.96
C PHE A 177 -1.79 -3.92 -19.04
N ALA A 178 -1.01 -4.31 -18.04
CA ALA A 178 -1.34 -5.43 -17.17
C ALA A 178 -2.37 -5.09 -16.09
N ASN A 179 -2.33 -3.86 -15.54
CA ASN A 179 -3.24 -3.48 -14.47
C ASN A 179 -4.67 -3.31 -15.01
N ALA A 180 -5.61 -3.96 -14.38
CA ALA A 180 -7.03 -3.90 -14.76
C ALA A 180 -7.68 -2.58 -14.35
N ASP A 181 -8.79 -2.22 -14.99
CA ASP A 181 -9.54 -1.03 -14.60
C ASP A 181 -10.18 -1.18 -13.21
N HIS A 182 -10.52 -2.42 -12.81
CA HIS A 182 -11.05 -2.71 -11.49
C HIS A 182 -10.55 -4.08 -10.99
N THR A 183 -10.14 -4.13 -9.73
CA THR A 183 -9.76 -5.37 -9.04
C THR A 183 -10.58 -5.52 -7.76
N THR A 184 -11.13 -6.71 -7.54
CA THR A 184 -11.81 -7.10 -6.31
C THR A 184 -11.03 -8.22 -5.64
N THR A 185 -10.72 -8.09 -4.36
CA THR A 185 -10.00 -9.08 -3.57
C THR A 185 -10.81 -9.46 -2.34
N LEU A 186 -11.02 -10.76 -2.13
CA LEU A 186 -11.64 -11.31 -0.93
C LEU A 186 -10.60 -12.08 -0.14
N ILE A 187 -10.42 -11.71 1.13
CA ILE A 187 -9.48 -12.36 2.06
C ILE A 187 -10.29 -13.04 3.17
N LYS A 188 -9.88 -14.25 3.56
CA LYS A 188 -10.39 -14.95 4.74
C LYS A 188 -9.30 -15.04 5.80
N THR A 189 -9.66 -14.75 7.05
CA THR A 189 -8.76 -14.88 8.21
C THR A 189 -8.87 -16.27 8.86
N GLU A 190 -7.93 -16.63 9.73
CA GLU A 190 -7.97 -17.89 10.47
C GLU A 190 -9.15 -17.99 11.44
N LYS A 191 -9.58 -16.86 12.00
CA LYS A 191 -10.79 -16.82 12.84
C LYS A 191 -12.09 -16.81 12.04
N GLY A 192 -12.02 -16.96 10.70
CA GLY A 192 -13.20 -17.07 9.82
C GLY A 192 -13.82 -15.75 9.42
N ARG A 193 -13.19 -14.62 9.73
CA ARG A 193 -13.61 -13.28 9.27
C ARG A 193 -13.23 -13.07 7.82
N THR A 194 -13.85 -12.11 7.17
CA THR A 194 -13.55 -11.79 5.77
C THR A 194 -13.25 -10.31 5.58
N ILE A 195 -12.40 -10.01 4.60
CA ILE A 195 -12.09 -8.65 4.16
C ILE A 195 -12.34 -8.58 2.65
N LEU A 196 -13.13 -7.62 2.22
CA LEU A 196 -13.32 -7.29 0.80
C LEU A 196 -12.53 -6.03 0.49
N LEU A 197 -11.72 -6.06 -0.58
CA LEU A 197 -11.00 -4.90 -1.06
C LEU A 197 -11.34 -4.60 -2.51
N GLU A 198 -11.47 -3.32 -2.84
CA GLU A 198 -11.64 -2.85 -4.20
C GLU A 198 -10.57 -1.83 -4.58
N HIS A 199 -9.99 -1.99 -5.76
CA HIS A 199 -9.05 -1.05 -6.35
C HIS A 199 -9.51 -0.59 -7.73
N ASN A 200 -9.57 0.73 -7.95
CA ASN A 200 -9.96 1.32 -9.23
C ASN A 200 -9.39 2.72 -9.37
N VAL A 201 -8.53 2.94 -10.37
CA VAL A 201 -7.86 4.23 -10.59
C VAL A 201 -7.98 4.77 -12.03
N TYR A 202 -8.76 4.09 -12.88
CA TYR A 202 -8.86 4.41 -14.30
C TYR A 202 -10.27 4.76 -14.76
N THR A 203 -11.26 4.69 -13.90
CA THR A 203 -12.65 4.97 -14.28
C THR A 203 -13.16 6.22 -13.58
N PRO A 204 -14.06 6.99 -14.24
CA PRO A 204 -14.59 8.24 -13.69
C PRO A 204 -15.62 7.98 -12.57
N ARG A 205 -15.18 7.32 -11.51
CA ARG A 205 -15.95 7.12 -10.27
C ARG A 205 -15.65 8.22 -9.27
N PRO A 206 -16.61 8.64 -8.46
CA PRO A 206 -16.34 9.51 -7.32
C PRO A 206 -15.27 8.91 -6.43
N TYR A 207 -14.39 9.76 -5.88
CA TYR A 207 -13.39 9.33 -4.93
C TYR A 207 -14.04 8.60 -3.74
N SER A 208 -13.50 7.44 -3.39
CA SER A 208 -13.95 6.68 -2.22
C SER A 208 -12.81 5.85 -1.65
N ARG A 209 -12.60 5.99 -0.35
CA ARG A 209 -11.90 5.03 0.49
C ARG A 209 -12.94 4.31 1.34
N MET A 210 -13.83 3.57 0.67
CA MET A 210 -14.90 2.84 1.34
C MET A 210 -14.36 2.12 2.57
N TYR A 211 -15.04 2.31 3.68
CA TYR A 211 -14.69 1.69 4.94
C TYR A 211 -15.98 1.30 5.66
N GLN A 212 -16.26 0.01 5.65
CA GLN A 212 -17.51 -0.56 6.16
C GLN A 212 -17.21 -1.82 6.95
N LEU A 213 -18.00 -2.08 7.97
CA LEU A 213 -17.91 -3.30 8.76
C LEU A 213 -19.27 -3.90 9.05
N THR A 214 -19.29 -5.20 9.31
CA THR A 214 -20.45 -5.96 9.77
C THR A 214 -20.05 -6.76 11.02
N GLY A 215 -20.82 -6.60 12.08
CA GLY A 215 -20.64 -7.32 13.33
C GLY A 215 -21.95 -7.54 14.07
#